data_57c4fdba491a06de485d3c8e19b51af7
#
_entry.id   57c4fdba491a06de485d3c8e19b51af7
#
_cell.length_a   1.000
_cell.length_b   1.000
_cell.length_c   1.000
_cell.angle_alpha   90.00
_cell.angle_beta   90.00
_cell.angle_gamma   90.00
#
_symmetry.space_group_name_H-M   'P 1'
#
loop_
_entity.id
_entity.type
_entity.pdbx_description
1 polymer ?
#
loop_
_entity_poly.entity_id
_entity_poly.type
_entity_poly.pdbx_seq_one_letter_code
_entity_poly.pdbx_strand_id
1 'polypeptide(L)'
;EISLGLVGSEMCIRDRYCTKEHDSLKISNGKWYWWSRGFGGVSALDYLIKVKEYSFVEAVELLTGITADWKPPPVPVPKDEPKELLLPPKNKDCNRVTEYLFGRGIDLSIIQDCIADGTIFESSKYHNVVFIGKDESGTPKYAAYRGTIGSSFKGDASGSDKRYSFRLLANEPTNTVHLFEAAIDLLSYATYLKCEGKDYKSENLLSLSGVYQPKKEMKDSKIPIALTTFLSANPQIKTIV
;
A
#
# COMPACT_ATOMS: atom_id res chain seq x y z
N GLU A 1 0.31 -23.53 29.99
CA GLU A 1 -1.16 -23.84 29.88
C GLU A 1 -1.92 -22.67 30.47
N ILE A 2 -2.46 -21.80 29.62
CA ILE A 2 -3.35 -20.71 30.04
C ILE A 2 -4.71 -21.38 30.24
N SER A 3 -5.00 -21.77 31.46
CA SER A 3 -6.36 -22.15 31.88
C SER A 3 -7.21 -20.87 31.93
N LEU A 4 -7.55 -20.33 30.78
CA LEU A 4 -8.70 -19.45 30.65
C LEU A 4 -9.91 -20.29 31.06
N GLY A 5 -10.67 -19.89 32.08
CA GLY A 5 -11.83 -20.59 32.63
C GLY A 5 -12.89 -20.96 31.58
N LEU A 6 -12.53 -21.85 30.70
CA LEU A 6 -13.38 -22.46 29.69
C LEU A 6 -14.17 -23.56 30.40
N VAL A 7 -15.43 -23.32 30.69
CA VAL A 7 -16.32 -24.37 31.17
C VAL A 7 -16.98 -25.00 29.97
N GLY A 8 -16.53 -26.21 29.66
CA GLY A 8 -17.27 -27.11 28.84
C GLY A 8 -18.45 -27.66 29.62
N SER A 9 -19.65 -27.19 29.39
CA SER A 9 -20.86 -27.97 29.58
C SER A 9 -21.75 -27.69 28.37
N GLU A 10 -21.99 -28.80 27.71
CA GLU A 10 -22.81 -29.07 26.54
C GLU A 10 -22.11 -28.98 25.19
N MET A 11 -22.00 -30.19 24.66
CA MET A 11 -21.50 -30.59 23.37
C MET A 11 -22.28 -29.91 22.26
N CYS A 12 -21.89 -28.71 21.89
CA CYS A 12 -22.29 -28.11 20.60
C CYS A 12 -21.40 -28.72 19.53
N ILE A 13 -21.98 -29.55 18.71
CA ILE A 13 -21.46 -30.16 17.50
C ILE A 13 -20.55 -29.16 16.75
N ARG A 14 -19.23 -29.48 16.67
CA ARG A 14 -18.11 -28.79 16.03
C ARG A 14 -17.38 -27.75 16.90
N ASP A 15 -16.34 -28.18 17.60
CA ASP A 15 -15.15 -27.41 18.07
C ASP A 15 -15.31 -25.90 18.36
N ARG A 16 -16.42 -25.50 18.97
CA ARG A 16 -16.69 -24.10 19.33
C ARG A 16 -16.85 -23.99 20.84
N TYR A 17 -15.99 -23.18 21.43
CA TYR A 17 -16.06 -22.88 22.87
C TYR A 17 -16.73 -21.51 23.06
N CYS A 18 -17.48 -21.34 24.16
CA CYS A 18 -17.93 -20.03 24.62
C CYS A 18 -17.31 -19.70 25.96
N THR A 19 -17.19 -18.42 26.28
CA THR A 19 -16.74 -17.98 27.59
C THR A 19 -17.90 -18.00 28.58
N LYS A 20 -17.64 -18.27 29.87
CA LYS A 20 -18.65 -18.21 30.93
C LYS A 20 -19.33 -16.83 31.04
N GLU A 21 -18.57 -15.80 30.77
CA GLU A 21 -19.00 -14.41 30.96
C GLU A 21 -19.86 -13.89 29.78
N HIS A 22 -19.71 -14.51 28.58
CA HIS A 22 -20.38 -14.04 27.37
C HIS A 22 -20.74 -15.18 26.41
N ASP A 23 -21.98 -15.63 26.46
CA ASP A 23 -22.49 -16.74 25.62
C ASP A 23 -22.36 -16.47 24.12
N SER A 24 -22.44 -15.19 23.71
CA SER A 24 -22.32 -14.76 22.31
C SER A 24 -20.87 -14.64 21.83
N LEU A 25 -19.87 -14.80 22.71
CA LEU A 25 -18.46 -14.82 22.36
C LEU A 25 -18.01 -16.25 22.09
N LYS A 26 -17.78 -16.59 20.83
CA LYS A 26 -17.40 -17.93 20.37
C LYS A 26 -15.93 -17.96 19.98
N ILE A 27 -15.25 -19.04 20.38
CA ILE A 27 -13.84 -19.31 20.08
C ILE A 27 -13.76 -20.64 19.35
N SER A 28 -13.06 -20.68 18.22
CA SER A 28 -12.82 -21.89 17.42
C SER A 28 -11.53 -21.75 16.61
N ASN A 29 -10.69 -22.79 16.63
CA ASN A 29 -9.43 -22.84 15.84
C ASN A 29 -8.56 -21.58 15.97
N GLY A 30 -8.37 -21.08 17.19
CA GLY A 30 -7.55 -19.88 17.44
C GLY A 30 -8.17 -18.55 16.98
N LYS A 31 -9.39 -18.61 16.45
CA LYS A 31 -10.18 -17.42 16.08
C LYS A 31 -11.31 -17.24 17.09
N TRP A 32 -11.76 -16.00 17.26
CA TRP A 32 -12.88 -15.68 18.12
C TRP A 32 -13.80 -14.64 17.45
N TYR A 33 -15.09 -14.67 17.81
CA TYR A 33 -16.06 -13.71 17.31
C TYR A 33 -17.14 -13.44 18.39
N TRP A 34 -17.40 -12.17 18.65
CA TRP A 34 -18.39 -11.71 19.62
C TRP A 34 -19.66 -11.28 18.89
N TRP A 35 -20.60 -12.20 18.75
CA TRP A 35 -21.80 -12.01 17.93
C TRP A 35 -22.67 -10.83 18.38
N SER A 36 -22.85 -10.61 19.70
CA SER A 36 -23.66 -9.49 20.18
C SER A 36 -23.03 -8.12 19.98
N ARG A 37 -21.71 -8.06 19.79
CA ARG A 37 -20.96 -6.81 19.54
C ARG A 37 -20.47 -6.66 18.12
N GLY A 38 -20.62 -7.67 17.27
CA GLY A 38 -20.31 -7.60 15.83
C GLY A 38 -18.83 -7.53 15.46
N PHE A 39 -17.90 -7.94 16.34
CA PHE A 39 -16.48 -7.94 16.04
C PHE A 39 -15.78 -9.22 16.51
N GLY A 40 -14.58 -9.48 15.96
CA GLY A 40 -13.79 -10.65 16.27
C GLY A 40 -12.30 -10.45 15.97
N GLY A 41 -11.52 -11.53 16.13
CA GLY A 41 -10.09 -11.54 15.91
C GLY A 41 -9.55 -12.92 15.62
N VAL A 42 -8.28 -12.97 15.24
CA VAL A 42 -7.57 -14.20 14.84
C VAL A 42 -6.38 -14.51 15.73
N SER A 43 -6.20 -13.79 16.84
CA SER A 43 -5.09 -13.97 17.75
C SER A 43 -5.50 -13.79 19.21
N ALA A 44 -4.73 -14.39 20.12
CA ALA A 44 -4.87 -14.18 21.56
C ALA A 44 -4.59 -12.72 21.96
N LEU A 45 -3.68 -12.05 21.27
CA LEU A 45 -3.37 -10.65 21.48
C LEU A 45 -4.58 -9.75 21.20
N ASP A 46 -5.25 -9.96 20.04
CA ASP A 46 -6.50 -9.26 19.71
C ASP A 46 -7.58 -9.47 20.77
N TYR A 47 -7.67 -10.70 21.30
CA TYR A 47 -8.62 -11.04 22.35
C TYR A 47 -8.36 -10.28 23.64
N LEU A 48 -7.11 -10.24 24.08
CA LEU A 48 -6.73 -9.52 25.30
C LEU A 48 -6.99 -8.02 25.18
N ILE A 49 -6.67 -7.43 24.03
CA ILE A 49 -6.84 -5.99 23.83
C ILE A 49 -8.32 -5.62 23.64
N LYS A 50 -9.06 -6.35 22.79
CA LYS A 50 -10.42 -5.96 22.38
C LYS A 50 -11.53 -6.48 23.30
N VAL A 51 -11.31 -7.58 24.01
CA VAL A 51 -12.30 -8.21 24.88
C VAL A 51 -11.98 -8.00 26.36
N LYS A 52 -10.71 -8.14 26.73
CA LYS A 52 -10.25 -7.98 28.13
C LYS A 52 -9.72 -6.58 28.42
N GLU A 53 -9.68 -5.69 27.42
CA GLU A 53 -9.29 -4.28 27.54
C GLU A 53 -7.88 -4.03 28.07
N TYR A 54 -6.99 -5.03 27.94
CA TYR A 54 -5.57 -4.84 28.25
C TYR A 54 -4.93 -3.84 27.26
N SER A 55 -3.99 -3.05 27.75
CA SER A 55 -3.09 -2.31 26.85
C SER A 55 -2.25 -3.29 26.03
N PHE A 56 -1.70 -2.82 24.91
CA PHE A 56 -0.84 -3.67 24.06
C PHE A 56 0.34 -4.25 24.84
N VAL A 57 0.97 -3.44 25.70
CA VAL A 57 2.14 -3.87 26.50
C VAL A 57 1.73 -4.96 27.49
N GLU A 58 0.69 -4.73 28.29
CA GLU A 58 0.19 -5.71 29.26
C GLU A 58 -0.24 -7.02 28.60
N ALA A 59 -0.88 -6.94 27.43
CA ALA A 59 -1.28 -8.14 26.69
C ALA A 59 -0.07 -8.94 26.19
N VAL A 60 1.00 -8.26 25.72
CA VAL A 60 2.25 -8.92 25.31
C VAL A 60 2.96 -9.54 26.51
N GLU A 61 3.07 -8.82 27.63
CA GLU A 61 3.66 -9.34 28.86
C GLU A 61 2.93 -10.60 29.37
N LEU A 62 1.61 -10.58 29.35
CA LEU A 62 0.79 -11.72 29.76
C LEU A 62 0.99 -12.94 28.85
N LEU A 63 1.12 -12.73 27.54
CA LEU A 63 1.29 -13.83 26.58
C LEU A 63 2.70 -14.38 26.54
N THR A 64 3.70 -13.56 26.77
CA THR A 64 5.11 -13.94 26.66
C THR A 64 5.72 -14.32 28.01
N GLY A 65 5.12 -13.90 29.12
CA GLY A 65 5.70 -14.03 30.46
C GLY A 65 6.92 -13.13 30.67
N ILE A 66 7.15 -12.17 29.76
CA ILE A 66 8.29 -11.25 29.79
C ILE A 66 7.79 -9.90 30.27
N THR A 67 8.35 -9.37 31.34
CA THR A 67 8.00 -8.08 31.92
C THR A 67 8.59 -6.92 31.11
N ALA A 68 8.03 -5.71 31.25
CA ALA A 68 8.43 -4.50 30.50
C ALA A 68 9.91 -4.08 30.63
N ASP A 69 10.65 -4.65 31.58
CA ASP A 69 12.10 -4.44 31.72
C ASP A 69 12.95 -5.18 30.66
N TRP A 70 12.32 -6.11 29.90
CA TRP A 70 12.99 -6.76 28.80
C TRP A 70 13.12 -5.78 27.64
N LYS A 71 14.32 -5.28 27.42
CA LYS A 71 14.66 -4.58 26.18
C LYS A 71 15.02 -5.64 25.15
N PRO A 72 14.26 -5.73 24.03
CA PRO A 72 14.67 -6.62 22.94
C PRO A 72 16.12 -6.27 22.56
N PRO A 73 16.96 -7.27 22.25
CA PRO A 73 18.26 -6.97 21.68
C PRO A 73 18.06 -6.02 20.51
N PRO A 74 18.94 -5.01 20.33
CA PRO A 74 18.80 -4.08 19.23
C PRO A 74 18.67 -4.92 17.95
N VAL A 75 17.48 -4.85 17.33
CA VAL A 75 17.28 -5.45 16.01
C VAL A 75 18.38 -4.85 15.17
N PRO A 76 19.27 -5.64 14.54
CA PRO A 76 20.24 -5.08 13.62
C PRO A 76 19.46 -4.22 12.65
N VAL A 77 19.64 -2.90 12.72
CA VAL A 77 19.08 -1.99 11.73
C VAL A 77 19.59 -2.55 10.41
N PRO A 78 18.75 -3.02 9.51
CA PRO A 78 19.24 -3.47 8.23
C PRO A 78 20.06 -2.31 7.70
N LYS A 79 21.36 -2.52 7.49
CA LYS A 79 22.15 -1.54 6.74
C LYS A 79 21.34 -1.30 5.48
N ASP A 80 21.02 -0.03 5.22
CA ASP A 80 20.36 0.41 3.99
C ASP A 80 21.32 0.16 2.80
N GLU A 81 21.62 -1.11 2.55
CA GLU A 81 22.19 -1.50 1.30
C GLU A 81 21.05 -1.31 0.29
N PRO A 82 21.30 -0.54 -0.77
CA PRO A 82 20.28 -0.30 -1.79
C PRO A 82 19.85 -1.66 -2.33
N LYS A 83 18.65 -2.10 -1.95
CA LYS A 83 18.10 -3.36 -2.45
C LYS A 83 17.86 -3.19 -3.93
N GLU A 84 18.37 -4.14 -4.72
CA GLU A 84 18.11 -4.18 -6.15
C GLU A 84 16.60 -4.30 -6.41
N LEU A 85 16.08 -3.51 -7.35
CA LEU A 85 14.66 -3.55 -7.74
C LEU A 85 14.36 -4.88 -8.43
N LEU A 86 13.51 -5.68 -7.83
CA LEU A 86 13.07 -6.95 -8.37
C LEU A 86 11.76 -6.77 -9.18
N LEU A 87 11.90 -6.61 -10.49
CA LEU A 87 10.76 -6.52 -11.39
C LEU A 87 10.16 -7.90 -11.67
N PRO A 88 8.82 -8.02 -11.77
CA PRO A 88 8.18 -9.25 -12.21
C PRO A 88 8.46 -9.49 -13.69
N PRO A 89 8.46 -10.73 -14.14
CA PRO A 89 8.53 -11.04 -15.57
C PRO A 89 7.36 -10.37 -16.31
N LYS A 90 7.68 -9.78 -17.48
CA LYS A 90 6.67 -9.15 -18.34
C LYS A 90 5.84 -10.22 -19.05
N ASN A 91 4.56 -9.95 -19.22
CA ASN A 91 3.70 -10.75 -20.09
C ASN A 91 4.05 -10.47 -21.57
N LYS A 92 3.58 -11.35 -22.48
CA LYS A 92 3.80 -11.21 -23.93
C LYS A 92 3.10 -9.99 -24.52
N ASP A 93 1.98 -9.62 -23.93
CA ASP A 93 1.16 -8.46 -24.31
C ASP A 93 0.65 -7.73 -23.06
N CYS A 94 -0.06 -6.63 -23.27
CA CYS A 94 -0.66 -5.81 -22.21
C CYS A 94 -2.18 -5.71 -22.36
N ASN A 95 -2.83 -6.71 -22.99
CA ASN A 95 -4.25 -6.64 -23.32
C ASN A 95 -5.13 -6.47 -22.09
N ARG A 96 -4.90 -7.27 -21.04
CA ARG A 96 -5.68 -7.21 -19.81
C ARG A 96 -5.45 -5.92 -19.04
N VAL A 97 -4.22 -5.44 -18.99
CA VAL A 97 -3.88 -4.15 -18.38
C VAL A 97 -4.53 -2.99 -19.11
N THR A 98 -4.52 -3.03 -20.45
CA THR A 98 -5.19 -2.03 -21.28
C THR A 98 -6.70 -2.02 -21.04
N GLU A 99 -7.34 -3.20 -21.05
CA GLU A 99 -8.76 -3.34 -20.76
C GLU A 99 -9.11 -2.84 -19.36
N TYR A 100 -8.33 -3.22 -18.36
CA TYR A 100 -8.53 -2.78 -16.98
C TYR A 100 -8.43 -1.27 -16.83
N LEU A 101 -7.37 -0.65 -17.35
CA LEU A 101 -7.16 0.80 -17.24
C LEU A 101 -8.20 1.58 -18.05
N PHE A 102 -8.55 1.11 -19.24
CA PHE A 102 -9.63 1.69 -20.05
C PHE A 102 -10.98 1.59 -19.32
N GLY A 103 -11.28 0.45 -18.73
CA GLY A 103 -12.48 0.25 -17.89
C GLY A 103 -12.50 1.13 -16.61
N ARG A 104 -11.33 1.66 -16.20
CA ARG A 104 -11.21 2.68 -15.15
C ARG A 104 -11.36 4.11 -15.66
N GLY A 105 -11.65 4.29 -16.94
CA GLY A 105 -11.83 5.59 -17.58
C GLY A 105 -10.55 6.27 -18.02
N ILE A 106 -9.42 5.55 -18.10
CA ILE A 106 -8.17 6.10 -18.63
C ILE A 106 -8.21 6.08 -20.16
N ASP A 107 -7.83 7.18 -20.78
CA ASP A 107 -7.78 7.30 -22.25
C ASP A 107 -6.83 6.29 -22.89
N LEU A 108 -7.26 5.64 -23.94
CA LEU A 108 -6.53 4.56 -24.59
C LEU A 108 -5.15 4.99 -25.11
N SER A 109 -5.05 6.20 -25.66
CA SER A 109 -3.77 6.69 -26.18
C SER A 109 -2.75 6.93 -25.07
N ILE A 110 -3.19 7.40 -23.89
CA ILE A 110 -2.32 7.59 -22.73
C ILE A 110 -1.79 6.24 -22.24
N ILE A 111 -2.68 5.21 -22.21
CA ILE A 111 -2.27 3.84 -21.84
C ILE A 111 -1.22 3.33 -22.83
N GLN A 112 -1.46 3.50 -24.15
CA GLN A 112 -0.55 3.06 -25.20
C GLN A 112 0.79 3.78 -25.14
N ASP A 113 0.80 5.10 -24.91
CA ASP A 113 2.03 5.88 -24.72
C ASP A 113 2.85 5.33 -23.54
N CYS A 114 2.22 5.11 -22.39
CA CYS A 114 2.90 4.57 -21.21
C CYS A 114 3.43 3.14 -21.43
N ILE A 115 2.72 2.30 -22.19
CA ILE A 115 3.19 0.95 -22.56
C ILE A 115 4.39 1.06 -23.52
N ALA A 116 4.32 1.92 -24.52
CA ALA A 116 5.41 2.14 -25.47
C ALA A 116 6.68 2.65 -24.78
N ASP A 117 6.54 3.59 -23.84
CA ASP A 117 7.64 4.11 -23.01
C ASP A 117 8.16 3.10 -21.97
N GLY A 118 7.46 1.96 -21.80
CA GLY A 118 7.80 0.95 -20.81
C GLY A 118 7.60 1.41 -19.36
N THR A 119 6.78 2.44 -19.12
CA THR A 119 6.39 2.91 -17.79
C THR A 119 5.18 2.16 -17.26
N ILE A 120 4.44 1.45 -18.13
CA ILE A 120 3.40 0.49 -17.77
C ILE A 120 3.64 -0.82 -18.49
N PHE A 121 3.48 -1.94 -17.79
CA PHE A 121 3.44 -3.25 -18.41
C PHE A 121 2.56 -4.22 -17.61
N GLU A 122 2.26 -5.37 -18.21
CA GLU A 122 1.53 -6.46 -17.58
C GLU A 122 2.48 -7.50 -17.01
N SER A 123 2.29 -7.90 -15.73
CA SER A 123 3.07 -9.01 -15.15
C SER A 123 2.56 -10.36 -15.66
N SER A 124 3.48 -11.29 -15.99
CA SER A 124 3.12 -12.58 -16.60
C SER A 124 2.32 -13.51 -15.69
N LYS A 125 2.62 -13.54 -14.38
CA LYS A 125 2.03 -14.53 -13.47
C LYS A 125 0.61 -14.18 -13.03
N TYR A 126 0.36 -12.91 -12.71
CA TYR A 126 -0.91 -12.48 -12.12
C TYR A 126 -1.63 -11.42 -12.95
N HIS A 127 -1.10 -11.09 -14.11
CA HIS A 127 -1.65 -10.08 -15.02
C HIS A 127 -1.93 -8.73 -14.34
N ASN A 128 -1.11 -8.39 -13.33
CA ASN A 128 -1.21 -7.10 -12.64
C ASN A 128 -0.69 -5.98 -13.54
N VAL A 129 -1.27 -4.79 -13.40
CA VAL A 129 -0.63 -3.56 -13.88
C VAL A 129 0.63 -3.33 -13.07
N VAL A 130 1.75 -3.08 -13.74
CA VAL A 130 3.01 -2.66 -13.12
C VAL A 130 3.32 -1.24 -13.60
N PHE A 131 3.36 -0.29 -12.67
CA PHE A 131 3.71 1.10 -12.90
C PHE A 131 5.17 1.32 -12.56
N ILE A 132 5.99 1.75 -13.50
CA ILE A 132 7.43 1.93 -13.36
C ILE A 132 7.78 3.39 -13.14
N GLY A 133 8.58 3.65 -12.13
CA GLY A 133 9.29 4.91 -11.97
C GLY A 133 10.76 4.76 -12.31
N LYS A 134 11.28 5.70 -13.07
CA LYS A 134 12.66 5.72 -13.59
C LYS A 134 13.46 6.85 -12.97
N ASP A 135 14.77 6.67 -12.84
CA ASP A 135 15.69 7.75 -12.54
C ASP A 135 15.98 8.60 -13.79
N GLU A 136 16.84 9.60 -13.64
CA GLU A 136 17.22 10.55 -14.70
C GLU A 136 17.96 9.87 -15.88
N SER A 137 18.53 8.68 -15.64
CA SER A 137 19.17 7.87 -16.69
C SER A 137 18.17 7.00 -17.45
N GLY A 138 16.88 6.99 -17.06
CA GLY A 138 15.86 6.10 -17.59
C GLY A 138 15.88 4.69 -16.98
N THR A 139 16.70 4.46 -15.96
CA THR A 139 16.77 3.16 -15.27
C THR A 139 15.60 2.99 -14.30
N PRO A 140 14.85 1.86 -14.34
CA PRO A 140 13.81 1.57 -13.38
C PRO A 140 14.34 1.50 -11.95
N LYS A 141 13.75 2.27 -11.05
CA LYS A 141 14.07 2.30 -9.60
C LYS A 141 12.87 2.02 -8.72
N TYR A 142 11.68 2.13 -9.28
CA TYR A 142 10.44 1.93 -8.55
C TYR A 142 9.45 1.13 -9.40
N ALA A 143 8.68 0.26 -8.76
CA ALA A 143 7.55 -0.41 -9.40
C ALA A 143 6.40 -0.61 -8.42
N ALA A 144 5.20 -0.16 -8.80
CA ALA A 144 3.97 -0.42 -8.07
C ALA A 144 3.09 -1.40 -8.83
N TYR A 145 2.34 -2.21 -8.08
CA TYR A 145 1.39 -3.19 -8.61
C TYR A 145 -0.05 -2.77 -8.40
N ARG A 146 -0.91 -3.11 -9.37
CA ARG A 146 -2.35 -3.07 -9.21
C ARG A 146 -2.97 -4.33 -9.82
N GLY A 147 -3.74 -5.07 -9.00
CA GLY A 147 -4.47 -6.26 -9.46
C GLY A 147 -5.57 -5.90 -10.46
N THR A 148 -5.69 -6.70 -11.52
CA THR A 148 -6.69 -6.51 -12.58
C THR A 148 -7.89 -7.47 -12.45
N ILE A 149 -7.76 -8.53 -11.66
CA ILE A 149 -8.75 -9.62 -11.55
C ILE A 149 -9.46 -9.52 -10.21
N GLY A 150 -10.57 -8.77 -10.11
CA GLY A 150 -11.46 -8.79 -8.94
C GLY A 150 -10.77 -8.61 -7.58
N SER A 151 -9.47 -8.30 -7.58
CA SER A 151 -8.64 -8.24 -6.39
C SER A 151 -8.38 -6.79 -5.98
N SER A 152 -8.41 -6.53 -4.69
CA SER A 152 -7.94 -5.27 -4.11
C SER A 152 -6.41 -5.21 -4.01
N PHE A 153 -5.68 -6.13 -4.65
CA PHE A 153 -4.23 -6.21 -4.56
C PHE A 153 -3.56 -4.93 -5.04
N LYS A 154 -2.74 -4.37 -4.17
CA LYS A 154 -1.87 -3.23 -4.41
C LYS A 154 -0.60 -3.38 -3.58
N GLY A 155 0.52 -2.92 -4.07
CA GLY A 155 1.80 -2.98 -3.35
C GLY A 155 2.94 -2.48 -4.22
N ASP A 156 4.12 -2.46 -3.63
CA ASP A 156 5.35 -2.09 -4.32
C ASP A 156 6.20 -3.35 -4.55
N ALA A 157 7.00 -3.36 -5.60
CA ALA A 157 7.99 -4.41 -5.84
C ALA A 157 9.10 -4.34 -4.79
N SER A 158 9.69 -5.50 -4.47
CA SER A 158 10.85 -5.53 -3.57
C SER A 158 12.01 -4.72 -4.14
N GLY A 159 12.66 -3.91 -3.31
CA GLY A 159 13.73 -3.02 -3.74
C GLY A 159 13.26 -1.72 -4.40
N SER A 160 11.95 -1.45 -4.41
CA SER A 160 11.40 -0.18 -4.93
C SER A 160 11.88 1.02 -4.11
N ASP A 161 12.37 2.04 -4.81
CA ASP A 161 12.77 3.32 -4.24
C ASP A 161 11.71 4.39 -4.53
N LYS A 162 10.96 4.79 -3.53
CA LYS A 162 9.86 5.77 -3.65
C LYS A 162 10.31 7.16 -4.12
N ARG A 163 11.60 7.48 -4.07
CA ARG A 163 12.15 8.71 -4.65
C ARG A 163 11.83 8.83 -6.13
N TYR A 164 11.73 7.70 -6.80
CA TYR A 164 11.48 7.58 -8.23
C TYR A 164 10.07 7.06 -8.55
N SER A 165 9.07 7.44 -7.78
CA SER A 165 7.69 7.03 -8.00
C SER A 165 7.21 7.28 -9.43
N PHE A 166 6.13 6.61 -9.83
CA PHE A 166 5.54 6.76 -11.15
C PHE A 166 5.22 8.23 -11.46
N ARG A 167 5.64 8.71 -12.61
CA ARG A 167 5.47 10.09 -13.04
C ARG A 167 5.34 10.20 -14.55
N LEU A 168 4.66 11.25 -15.02
CA LEU A 168 4.67 11.70 -16.41
C LEU A 168 5.26 13.12 -16.41
N LEU A 169 6.36 13.29 -17.13
CA LEU A 169 7.06 14.57 -17.20
C LEU A 169 6.56 15.39 -18.39
N ALA A 170 6.56 16.70 -18.22
CA ALA A 170 6.31 17.63 -19.31
C ALA A 170 7.42 17.51 -20.37
N ASN A 171 7.03 17.63 -21.64
CA ASN A 171 7.99 17.67 -22.76
C ASN A 171 8.88 18.92 -22.73
N GLU A 172 8.33 20.03 -22.21
CA GLU A 172 9.02 21.30 -22.05
C GLU A 172 9.10 21.69 -20.57
N PRO A 173 10.14 22.41 -20.14
CA PRO A 173 10.26 22.84 -18.75
C PRO A 173 9.05 23.68 -18.30
N THR A 174 8.40 23.26 -17.23
CA THR A 174 7.30 23.99 -16.57
C THR A 174 7.65 24.32 -15.12
N ASN A 175 6.99 25.32 -14.55
CA ASN A 175 7.18 25.73 -13.17
C ASN A 175 6.15 25.11 -12.21
N THR A 176 5.33 24.18 -12.71
CA THR A 176 4.23 23.55 -11.95
C THR A 176 4.41 22.04 -11.90
N VAL A 177 4.04 21.45 -10.77
CA VAL A 177 3.87 19.99 -10.60
C VAL A 177 2.54 19.70 -9.98
N HIS A 178 1.82 18.73 -10.53
CA HIS A 178 0.57 18.19 -9.98
C HIS A 178 0.84 16.90 -9.22
N LEU A 179 0.30 16.78 -8.00
CA LEU A 179 0.54 15.66 -7.11
C LEU A 179 -0.68 14.74 -7.01
N PHE A 180 -0.42 13.45 -7.00
CA PHE A 180 -1.46 12.41 -6.92
C PHE A 180 -1.08 11.35 -5.89
N GLU A 181 -2.07 10.78 -5.20
CA GLU A 181 -1.82 9.71 -4.24
C GLU A 181 -1.24 8.47 -4.94
N ALA A 182 -1.81 8.08 -6.07
CA ALA A 182 -1.41 6.89 -6.82
C ALA A 182 -1.31 7.12 -8.34
N ALA A 183 -0.67 6.18 -9.04
CA ALA A 183 -0.49 6.23 -10.49
C ALA A 183 -1.81 6.29 -11.27
N ILE A 184 -2.88 5.62 -10.79
CA ILE A 184 -4.18 5.63 -11.47
C ILE A 184 -4.83 7.02 -11.39
N ASP A 185 -4.69 7.71 -10.26
CA ASP A 185 -5.24 9.07 -10.09
C ASP A 185 -4.53 10.05 -11.02
N LEU A 186 -3.20 9.91 -11.15
CA LEU A 186 -2.40 10.65 -12.10
C LEU A 186 -2.85 10.42 -13.55
N LEU A 187 -3.06 9.17 -13.96
CA LEU A 187 -3.54 8.83 -15.31
C LEU A 187 -4.97 9.34 -15.55
N SER A 188 -5.81 9.34 -14.53
CA SER A 188 -7.16 9.91 -14.58
C SER A 188 -7.11 11.40 -14.85
N TYR A 189 -6.20 12.12 -14.19
CA TYR A 189 -6.00 13.55 -14.43
C TYR A 189 -5.43 13.84 -15.83
N ALA A 190 -4.46 13.04 -16.29
CA ALA A 190 -3.97 13.13 -17.67
C ALA A 190 -5.10 12.95 -18.69
N THR A 191 -6.02 12.01 -18.44
CA THR A 191 -7.22 11.79 -19.24
C THR A 191 -8.15 13.01 -19.20
N TYR A 192 -8.37 13.57 -18.02
CA TYR A 192 -9.18 14.77 -17.85
C TYR A 192 -8.62 15.95 -18.66
N LEU A 193 -7.30 16.20 -18.58
CA LEU A 193 -6.66 17.24 -19.40
C LEU A 193 -6.93 17.05 -20.89
N LYS A 194 -6.82 15.81 -21.37
CA LYS A 194 -7.10 15.49 -22.76
C LYS A 194 -8.57 15.72 -23.13
N CYS A 195 -9.52 15.38 -22.26
CA CYS A 195 -10.93 15.69 -22.46
C CYS A 195 -11.21 17.19 -22.54
N GLU A 196 -10.44 18.01 -21.83
CA GLU A 196 -10.49 19.48 -21.89
C GLU A 196 -9.75 20.05 -23.11
N GLY A 197 -9.25 19.22 -24.01
CA GLY A 197 -8.47 19.63 -25.17
C GLY A 197 -7.06 20.11 -24.85
N LYS A 198 -6.54 19.80 -23.66
CA LYS A 198 -5.19 20.14 -23.22
C LYS A 198 -4.23 18.97 -23.44
N ASP A 199 -2.98 19.28 -23.74
CA ASP A 199 -1.94 18.25 -23.81
C ASP A 199 -1.42 17.94 -22.40
N TYR A 200 -1.66 16.71 -21.92
CA TYR A 200 -1.15 16.26 -20.62
C TYR A 200 0.40 16.22 -20.56
N LYS A 201 1.06 16.17 -21.72
CA LYS A 201 2.53 16.24 -21.84
C LYS A 201 3.09 17.66 -21.67
N SER A 202 2.23 18.67 -21.45
CA SER A 202 2.65 20.01 -21.04
C SER A 202 2.80 20.18 -19.53
N GLU A 203 2.42 19.15 -18.74
CA GLU A 203 2.37 19.22 -17.29
C GLU A 203 3.28 18.18 -16.64
N ASN A 204 3.89 18.52 -15.49
CA ASN A 204 4.54 17.52 -14.64
C ASN A 204 3.52 16.87 -13.72
N LEU A 205 3.32 15.58 -13.87
CA LEU A 205 2.40 14.78 -13.05
C LEU A 205 3.21 13.79 -12.21
N LEU A 206 3.11 13.86 -10.88
CA LEU A 206 3.89 13.04 -9.94
C LEU A 206 2.98 12.26 -9.01
N SER A 207 3.13 10.93 -8.99
CA SER A 207 2.53 10.08 -7.98
C SER A 207 3.38 10.07 -6.71
N LEU A 208 2.74 10.16 -5.55
CA LEU A 208 3.41 10.07 -4.24
C LEU A 208 3.59 8.63 -3.74
N SER A 209 3.03 7.66 -4.47
CA SER A 209 3.04 6.24 -4.07
C SER A 209 2.45 5.99 -2.68
N GLY A 210 1.33 6.65 -2.41
CA GLY A 210 0.63 6.71 -1.14
C GLY A 210 0.99 7.96 -0.34
N VAL A 211 0.05 8.41 0.46
CA VAL A 211 0.21 9.56 1.38
C VAL A 211 0.18 9.08 2.82
N TYR A 212 0.95 9.74 3.67
CA TYR A 212 0.89 9.50 5.11
C TYR A 212 -0.32 10.22 5.71
N GLN A 213 -0.95 9.60 6.69
CA GLN A 213 -1.95 10.33 7.49
C GLN A 213 -1.27 11.52 8.17
N PRO A 214 -1.87 12.73 8.09
CA PRO A 214 -1.31 13.90 8.74
C PRO A 214 -1.30 13.69 10.26
N LYS A 215 -0.22 14.10 10.90
CA LYS A 215 -0.16 14.15 12.36
C LYS A 215 -0.93 15.36 12.89
N LYS A 216 -1.23 15.37 14.20
CA LYS A 216 -1.95 16.48 14.84
C LYS A 216 -1.27 17.85 14.60
N GLU A 217 0.06 17.87 14.56
CA GLU A 217 0.82 19.07 14.26
C GLU A 217 1.54 18.91 12.90
N MET A 218 1.39 19.91 12.04
CA MET A 218 2.00 19.89 10.69
C MET A 218 3.52 19.70 10.71
N LYS A 219 4.20 20.28 11.71
CA LYS A 219 5.66 20.15 11.87
C LYS A 219 6.14 18.69 12.03
N ASP A 220 5.26 17.81 12.52
CA ASP A 220 5.57 16.41 12.75
C ASP A 220 5.18 15.52 11.55
N SER A 221 4.53 16.10 10.54
CA SER A 221 4.15 15.42 9.30
C SER A 221 5.35 15.31 8.38
N LYS A 222 5.54 14.10 7.81
CA LYS A 222 6.63 13.87 6.85
C LYS A 222 6.19 14.25 5.44
N ILE A 223 7.02 15.03 4.77
CA ILE A 223 6.85 15.28 3.33
C ILE A 223 7.21 14.00 2.57
N PRO A 224 6.39 13.57 1.59
CA PRO A 224 6.70 12.40 0.77
C PRO A 224 8.07 12.53 0.07
N ILE A 225 8.88 11.48 0.16
CA ILE A 225 10.25 11.49 -0.39
C ILE A 225 10.26 11.70 -1.90
N ALA A 226 9.22 11.22 -2.62
CA ALA A 226 9.05 11.45 -4.05
C ALA A 226 9.00 12.95 -4.38
N LEU A 227 8.26 13.73 -3.59
CA LEU A 227 8.14 15.17 -3.79
C LEU A 227 9.45 15.88 -3.50
N THR A 228 10.07 15.62 -2.37
CA THR A 228 11.35 16.29 -2.02
C THR A 228 12.44 16.00 -3.03
N THR A 229 12.54 14.76 -3.51
CA THR A 229 13.52 14.38 -4.54
C THR A 229 13.20 15.07 -5.87
N PHE A 230 11.92 15.09 -6.27
CA PHE A 230 11.49 15.73 -7.50
C PHE A 230 11.80 17.23 -7.50
N LEU A 231 11.48 17.95 -6.42
CA LEU A 231 11.76 19.38 -6.29
C LEU A 231 13.26 19.68 -6.27
N SER A 232 14.07 18.82 -5.63
CA SER A 232 15.53 18.97 -5.65
C SER A 232 16.12 18.84 -7.05
N ALA A 233 15.57 17.95 -7.88
CA ALA A 233 15.98 17.78 -9.27
C ALA A 233 15.41 18.84 -10.21
N ASN A 234 14.34 19.54 -9.81
CA ASN A 234 13.60 20.52 -10.63
C ASN A 234 13.44 21.87 -9.91
N PRO A 235 14.53 22.62 -9.69
CA PRO A 235 14.49 23.86 -8.90
C PRO A 235 13.66 24.98 -9.54
N GLN A 236 13.28 24.86 -10.83
CA GLN A 236 12.37 25.77 -11.51
C GLN A 236 10.90 25.65 -11.06
N ILE A 237 10.53 24.55 -10.38
CA ILE A 237 9.16 24.34 -9.89
C ILE A 237 8.85 25.34 -8.76
N LYS A 238 7.80 26.13 -8.94
CA LYS A 238 7.31 27.14 -7.98
C LYS A 238 5.89 26.88 -7.49
N THR A 239 5.14 26.07 -8.25
CA THR A 239 3.73 25.79 -7.97
C THR A 239 3.52 24.29 -7.78
N ILE A 240 2.87 23.94 -6.69
CA ILE A 240 2.44 22.57 -6.38
C ILE A 240 0.90 22.59 -6.35
N VAL A 241 0.27 21.69 -7.08
CA VAL A 241 -1.18 21.55 -7.23
C VAL A 241 -1.63 20.18 -6.74
#